data_e98243505ff0a329f101efa196c1bb05
#
_entry.id   e98243505ff0a329f101efa196c1bb05
#
_cell.length_a   1.000
_cell.length_b   1.000
_cell.length_c   1.000
_cell.angle_alpha   90.00
_cell.angle_beta   90.00
_cell.angle_gamma   90.00
#
_symmetry.space_group_name_H-M   'P 1'
#
loop_
_entity.id
_entity.type
_entity.pdbx_description
1 polymer ?
#
loop_
_entity_poly.entity_id
_entity_poly.type
_entity_poly.pdbx_seq_one_letter_code
_entity_poly.pdbx_strand_id
1 'polypeptide(L)'
;DGMEEKLSQMMEEMKAMRLEVEKLHDKGIGARCAQLVETAEGKIRQGKTMLSTASTNLVSAAGRIAGTVKEKGRDALRHAVQALRIPAVLSRMERGFSHASQAMEQCAGKLDVIRDELHQAGGHMKSAGRALAGKEPLAAQELEADKGALARLRGLFASCGKTFSQMGRGAGRLAEKAGGEKSSV
;
A
#
# COMPACT_ATOMS: atom_id res chain seq x y z
N ASP A 1 -10.46 2.95 -13.46
CA ASP A 1 -9.43 3.89 -13.45
C ASP A 1 -9.20 4.67 -12.15
N GLY A 2 -10.16 4.70 -11.22
CA GLY A 2 -9.97 5.25 -9.89
C GLY A 2 -8.89 4.54 -9.06
N MET A 3 -8.63 3.24 -9.29
CA MET A 3 -7.57 2.50 -8.61
C MET A 3 -6.18 2.92 -9.06
N GLU A 4 -5.96 3.10 -10.37
CA GLU A 4 -4.68 3.58 -10.91
C GLU A 4 -4.33 4.97 -10.38
N GLU A 5 -5.32 5.84 -10.34
CA GLU A 5 -5.18 7.18 -9.80
C GLU A 5 -4.82 7.16 -8.30
N LYS A 6 -5.49 6.32 -7.51
CA LYS A 6 -5.18 6.13 -6.09
C LYS A 6 -3.76 5.61 -5.88
N LEU A 7 -3.33 4.62 -6.65
CA LEU A 7 -1.96 4.08 -6.57
C LEU A 7 -0.92 5.13 -6.97
N SER A 8 -1.20 5.94 -7.98
CA SER A 8 -0.32 7.04 -8.39
C SER A 8 -0.23 8.11 -7.31
N GLN A 9 -1.33 8.47 -6.69
CA GLN A 9 -1.36 9.39 -5.55
C GLN A 9 -0.57 8.85 -4.36
N MET A 10 -0.76 7.58 -4.01
CA MET A 10 0.01 6.91 -2.96
C MET A 10 1.50 6.95 -3.24
N MET A 11 1.91 6.73 -4.50
CA MET A 11 3.32 6.81 -4.90
C MET A 11 3.89 8.21 -4.70
N GLU A 12 3.16 9.25 -5.10
CA GLU A 12 3.60 10.64 -4.93
C GLU A 12 3.70 11.02 -3.44
N GLU A 13 2.74 10.63 -2.63
CA GLU A 13 2.79 10.84 -1.18
C GLU A 13 3.97 10.09 -0.54
N MET A 14 4.25 8.88 -1.01
CA MET A 14 5.37 8.07 -0.51
C MET A 14 6.72 8.69 -0.88
N LYS A 15 6.86 9.22 -2.10
CA LYS A 15 8.07 9.95 -2.52
C LYS A 15 8.28 11.22 -1.71
N ALA A 16 7.22 11.96 -1.42
CA ALA A 16 7.28 13.14 -0.57
C ALA A 16 7.75 12.79 0.84
N MET A 17 7.24 11.70 1.40
CA MET A 17 7.68 11.20 2.71
C MET A 17 9.12 10.71 2.69
N ARG A 18 9.60 10.12 1.60
CA ARG A 18 11.01 9.75 1.46
C ARG A 18 11.92 10.96 1.63
N LEU A 19 11.60 12.07 0.94
CA LEU A 19 12.38 13.31 1.07
C LEU A 19 12.33 13.86 2.48
N GLU A 20 11.19 13.74 3.15
CA GLU A 20 11.02 14.22 4.51
C GLU A 20 11.82 13.38 5.52
N VAL A 21 11.81 12.06 5.42
CA VAL A 21 12.58 11.19 6.33
C VAL A 21 14.07 11.24 6.07
N GLU A 22 14.51 11.51 4.86
CA GLU A 22 15.93 11.74 4.54
C GLU A 22 16.49 13.00 5.22
N LYS A 23 15.64 13.95 5.57
CA LYS A 23 15.97 15.18 6.28
C LYS A 23 15.91 15.06 7.80
N LEU A 24 15.60 13.89 8.35
CA LEU A 24 15.56 13.68 9.79
C LEU A 24 16.92 13.99 10.41
N HIS A 25 16.90 14.55 11.62
CA HIS A 25 18.11 14.94 12.35
C HIS A 25 18.91 13.71 12.78
N ASP A 26 18.22 12.64 13.22
CA ASP A 26 18.85 11.34 13.45
C ASP A 26 18.99 10.60 12.10
N LYS A 27 20.22 10.55 11.59
CA LYS A 27 20.51 9.94 10.29
C LYS A 27 20.34 8.42 10.28
N GLY A 28 20.56 7.75 11.39
CA GLY A 28 20.32 6.31 11.51
C GLY A 28 18.84 5.97 11.41
N ILE A 29 18.00 6.71 12.11
CA ILE A 29 16.54 6.59 12.05
C ILE A 29 16.03 6.99 10.66
N GLY A 30 16.55 8.08 10.09
CA GLY A 30 16.22 8.50 8.74
C GLY A 30 16.48 7.44 7.69
N ALA A 31 17.63 6.76 7.75
CA ALA A 31 17.96 5.66 6.85
C ALA A 31 17.04 4.47 7.00
N ARG A 32 16.67 4.09 8.22
CA ARG A 32 15.71 3.00 8.49
C ARG A 32 14.32 3.34 7.98
N CYS A 33 13.86 4.56 8.18
CA CYS A 33 12.59 5.04 7.65
C CYS A 33 12.59 5.06 6.12
N ALA A 34 13.68 5.51 5.50
CA ALA A 34 13.83 5.50 4.04
C ALA A 34 13.74 4.08 3.46
N GLN A 35 14.29 3.07 4.13
CA GLN A 35 14.15 1.67 3.73
C GLN A 35 12.69 1.19 3.80
N LEU A 36 11.94 1.59 4.82
CA LEU A 36 10.52 1.27 4.92
C LEU A 36 9.71 1.93 3.79
N VAL A 37 10.00 3.18 3.48
CA VAL A 37 9.39 3.90 2.36
C VAL A 37 9.72 3.22 1.03
N GLU A 38 10.95 2.79 0.82
CA GLU A 38 11.36 2.05 -0.37
C GLU A 38 10.60 0.73 -0.52
N THR A 39 10.41 -0.01 0.56
CA THR A 39 9.57 -1.21 0.58
C THR A 39 8.13 -0.89 0.18
N ALA A 40 7.56 0.18 0.73
CA ALA A 40 6.21 0.62 0.41
C ALA A 40 6.08 1.05 -1.07
N GLU A 41 7.03 1.81 -1.58
CA GLU A 41 7.07 2.19 -3.00
C GLU A 41 7.14 0.97 -3.92
N GLY A 42 7.91 -0.05 -3.55
CA GLY A 42 8.01 -1.32 -4.27
C GLY A 42 6.66 -2.03 -4.34
N LYS A 43 5.91 -2.06 -3.24
CA LYS A 43 4.56 -2.64 -3.20
C LYS A 43 3.56 -1.85 -4.04
N ILE A 44 3.63 -0.54 -4.02
CA ILE A 44 2.78 0.31 -4.86
C ILE A 44 3.07 0.07 -6.35
N ARG A 45 4.35 -0.01 -6.75
CA ARG A 45 4.75 -0.34 -8.13
C ARG A 45 4.25 -1.71 -8.56
N GLN A 46 4.39 -2.73 -7.71
CA GLN A 46 3.85 -4.07 -7.98
C GLN A 46 2.33 -4.03 -8.17
N GLY A 47 1.62 -3.29 -7.33
CA GLY A 47 0.18 -3.08 -7.44
C GLY A 47 -0.22 -2.40 -8.75
N LYS A 48 0.51 -1.36 -9.17
CA LYS A 48 0.29 -0.67 -10.45
C LYS A 48 0.51 -1.61 -11.64
N THR A 49 1.59 -2.38 -11.64
CA THR A 49 1.90 -3.36 -12.70
C THR A 49 0.83 -4.43 -12.77
N MET A 50 0.42 -4.99 -11.64
CA MET A 50 -0.61 -6.01 -11.56
C MET A 50 -1.95 -5.49 -12.07
N LEU A 51 -2.34 -4.28 -11.69
CA LEU A 51 -3.57 -3.64 -12.14
C LEU A 51 -3.55 -3.37 -13.64
N SER A 52 -2.43 -2.85 -14.17
CA SER A 52 -2.25 -2.60 -15.61
C SER A 52 -2.34 -3.89 -16.42
N THR A 53 -1.66 -4.94 -16.00
CA THR A 53 -1.69 -6.26 -16.66
C THR A 53 -3.10 -6.86 -16.63
N ALA A 54 -3.76 -6.81 -15.47
CA ALA A 54 -5.12 -7.31 -15.32
C ALA A 54 -6.12 -6.51 -16.17
N SER A 55 -6.00 -5.19 -16.19
CA SER A 55 -6.84 -4.30 -17.02
C SER A 55 -6.70 -4.63 -18.52
N THR A 56 -5.48 -4.80 -19.00
CA THR A 56 -5.21 -5.20 -20.38
C THR A 56 -5.85 -6.55 -20.70
N ASN A 57 -5.67 -7.54 -19.83
CA ASN A 57 -6.25 -8.88 -20.01
C ASN A 57 -7.78 -8.84 -19.98
N LEU A 58 -8.38 -8.08 -19.08
CA LEU A 58 -9.83 -7.95 -18.98
C LEU A 58 -10.45 -7.21 -20.16
N VAL A 59 -9.79 -6.18 -20.67
CA VAL A 59 -10.23 -5.46 -21.89
C VAL A 59 -10.21 -6.39 -23.10
N SER A 60 -9.13 -7.15 -23.29
CA SER A 60 -9.01 -8.15 -24.35
C SER A 60 -10.08 -9.23 -24.22
N ALA A 61 -10.32 -9.72 -23.00
CA ALA A 61 -11.36 -10.69 -22.71
C ALA A 61 -12.75 -10.14 -22.99
N ALA A 62 -13.03 -8.90 -22.61
CA ALA A 62 -14.31 -8.24 -22.89
C ALA A 62 -14.63 -8.16 -24.38
N GLY A 63 -13.63 -7.85 -25.20
CA GLY A 63 -13.77 -7.85 -26.64
C GLY A 63 -14.14 -9.23 -27.23
N ARG A 64 -13.50 -10.29 -26.75
CA ARG A 64 -13.81 -11.67 -27.14
C ARG A 64 -15.19 -12.12 -26.68
N ILE A 65 -15.57 -11.76 -25.45
CA ILE A 65 -16.88 -12.06 -24.89
C ILE A 65 -17.98 -11.37 -25.68
N ALA A 66 -17.83 -10.09 -26.01
CA ALA A 66 -18.80 -9.34 -26.81
C ALA A 66 -19.06 -9.99 -28.17
N GLY A 67 -18.01 -10.44 -28.85
CA GLY A 67 -18.13 -11.20 -30.10
C GLY A 67 -18.90 -12.50 -29.91
N THR A 68 -18.58 -13.28 -28.88
CA THR A 68 -19.20 -14.57 -28.59
C THR A 68 -20.69 -14.42 -28.21
N VAL A 69 -21.02 -13.44 -27.39
CA VAL A 69 -22.42 -13.18 -26.98
C VAL A 69 -23.30 -12.80 -28.18
N LYS A 70 -22.75 -12.00 -29.10
CA LYS A 70 -23.44 -11.61 -30.31
C LYS A 70 -23.79 -12.80 -31.20
N GLU A 71 -22.92 -13.82 -31.23
CA GLU A 71 -23.09 -14.99 -32.12
C GLU A 71 -23.82 -16.15 -31.45
N LYS A 72 -23.64 -16.40 -30.16
CA LYS A 72 -24.01 -17.66 -29.50
C LYS A 72 -24.90 -17.52 -28.26
N GLY A 73 -25.25 -16.30 -27.82
CA GLY A 73 -26.19 -16.07 -26.72
C GLY A 73 -25.56 -16.16 -25.32
N ARG A 74 -26.45 -16.05 -24.30
CA ARG A 74 -26.02 -15.88 -22.88
C ARG A 74 -25.32 -17.08 -22.25
N ASP A 75 -25.64 -18.30 -22.68
CA ASP A 75 -25.02 -19.51 -22.13
C ASP A 75 -23.52 -19.60 -22.52
N ALA A 76 -23.19 -19.11 -23.71
CA ALA A 76 -21.83 -18.99 -24.17
C ALA A 76 -21.03 -17.97 -23.35
N LEU A 77 -21.68 -16.97 -22.76
CA LEU A 77 -21.04 -15.97 -21.91
C LEU A 77 -20.36 -16.59 -20.69
N ARG A 78 -21.08 -17.48 -19.99
CA ARG A 78 -20.54 -18.15 -18.78
C ARG A 78 -19.32 -18.99 -19.12
N HIS A 79 -19.38 -19.76 -20.20
CA HIS A 79 -18.27 -20.56 -20.66
C HIS A 79 -17.08 -19.71 -21.12
N ALA A 80 -17.33 -18.59 -21.79
CA ALA A 80 -16.29 -17.67 -22.23
C ALA A 80 -15.57 -17.01 -21.04
N VAL A 81 -16.29 -16.57 -20.01
CA VAL A 81 -15.73 -16.00 -18.79
C VAL A 81 -14.80 -17.00 -18.08
N GLN A 82 -15.23 -18.27 -17.99
CA GLN A 82 -14.41 -19.34 -17.41
C GLN A 82 -13.20 -19.69 -18.27
N ALA A 83 -13.38 -19.79 -19.59
CA ALA A 83 -12.30 -20.11 -20.52
C ALA A 83 -11.20 -19.04 -20.54
N LEU A 84 -11.56 -17.78 -20.38
CA LEU A 84 -10.62 -16.65 -20.29
C LEU A 84 -9.98 -16.48 -18.91
N ARG A 85 -10.29 -17.35 -17.96
CA ARG A 85 -9.74 -17.36 -16.60
C ARG A 85 -9.90 -16.03 -15.85
N ILE A 86 -10.97 -15.28 -16.12
CA ILE A 86 -11.24 -14.00 -15.47
C ILE A 86 -11.30 -14.14 -13.95
N PRO A 87 -11.99 -15.15 -13.36
CA PRO A 87 -11.97 -15.33 -11.91
C PRO A 87 -10.57 -15.57 -11.35
N ALA A 88 -9.71 -16.29 -12.07
CA ALA A 88 -8.34 -16.54 -11.64
C ALA A 88 -7.48 -15.27 -11.64
N VAL A 89 -7.66 -14.39 -12.64
CA VAL A 89 -6.99 -13.08 -12.70
C VAL A 89 -7.40 -12.20 -11.52
N LEU A 90 -8.71 -12.11 -11.26
CA LEU A 90 -9.25 -11.32 -10.15
C LEU A 90 -8.83 -11.86 -8.78
N SER A 91 -8.79 -13.18 -8.60
CA SER A 91 -8.31 -13.81 -7.36
C SER A 91 -6.83 -13.57 -7.14
N ARG A 92 -6.05 -13.52 -8.20
CA ARG A 92 -4.62 -13.15 -8.14
C ARG A 92 -4.44 -11.70 -7.71
N MET A 93 -5.26 -10.78 -8.22
CA MET A 93 -5.29 -9.38 -7.79
C MET A 93 -5.67 -9.26 -6.31
N GLU A 94 -6.69 -9.96 -5.87
CA GLU A 94 -7.11 -9.99 -4.46
C GLU A 94 -5.95 -10.39 -3.55
N ARG A 95 -5.26 -11.48 -3.87
CA ARG A 95 -4.09 -11.94 -3.11
C ARG A 95 -2.96 -10.93 -3.15
N GLY A 96 -2.66 -10.37 -4.30
CA GLY A 96 -1.60 -9.38 -4.45
C GLY A 96 -1.86 -8.11 -3.63
N PHE A 97 -3.07 -7.60 -3.65
CA PHE A 97 -3.46 -6.45 -2.84
C PHE A 97 -3.51 -6.77 -1.34
N SER A 98 -3.93 -7.98 -0.97
CA SER A 98 -3.88 -8.45 0.42
C SER A 98 -2.44 -8.51 0.93
N HIS A 99 -1.49 -9.02 0.15
CA HIS A 99 -0.07 -9.02 0.49
C HIS A 99 0.50 -7.61 0.61
N ALA A 100 0.10 -6.70 -0.27
CA ALA A 100 0.51 -5.31 -0.21
C ALA A 100 -0.03 -4.63 1.06
N SER A 101 -1.27 -4.89 1.43
CA SER A 101 -1.87 -4.41 2.68
C SER A 101 -1.09 -4.90 3.90
N GLN A 102 -0.78 -6.19 3.96
CA GLN A 102 0.02 -6.78 5.04
C GLN A 102 1.42 -6.17 5.12
N ALA A 103 2.05 -5.92 3.97
CA ALA A 103 3.37 -5.27 3.93
C ALA A 103 3.31 -3.84 4.49
N MET A 104 2.25 -3.10 4.23
CA MET A 104 2.06 -1.77 4.80
C MET A 104 1.83 -1.81 6.32
N GLU A 105 1.08 -2.78 6.82
CA GLU A 105 0.92 -3.02 8.26
C GLU A 105 2.24 -3.37 8.93
N GLN A 106 3.07 -4.20 8.29
CA GLN A 106 4.40 -4.54 8.78
C GLN A 106 5.31 -3.31 8.80
N CYS A 107 5.26 -2.46 7.78
CA CYS A 107 6.00 -1.20 7.76
C CYS A 107 5.56 -0.28 8.91
N ALA A 108 4.27 -0.17 9.16
CA ALA A 108 3.74 0.61 10.28
C ALA A 108 4.22 0.06 11.62
N GLY A 109 4.21 -1.26 11.80
CA GLY A 109 4.71 -1.92 13.02
C GLY A 109 6.19 -1.70 13.24
N LYS A 110 7.02 -1.82 12.22
CA LYS A 110 8.46 -1.52 12.29
C LYS A 110 8.72 -0.05 12.61
N LEU A 111 7.89 0.84 12.07
CA LEU A 111 7.96 2.27 12.36
C LEU A 111 7.61 2.58 13.81
N ASP A 112 6.65 1.86 14.40
CA ASP A 112 6.32 1.99 15.82
C ASP A 112 7.53 1.64 16.71
N VAL A 113 8.28 0.60 16.37
CA VAL A 113 9.53 0.25 17.07
C VAL A 113 10.57 1.37 16.96
N ILE A 114 10.74 1.92 15.77
CA ILE A 114 11.66 3.06 15.56
C ILE A 114 11.21 4.29 16.36
N ARG A 115 9.92 4.54 16.43
CA ARG A 115 9.33 5.63 17.21
C ARG A 115 9.61 5.47 18.70
N ASP A 116 9.49 4.25 19.22
CA ASP A 116 9.78 3.96 20.63
C ASP A 116 11.25 4.18 20.93
N GLU A 117 12.16 3.76 20.04
CA GLU A 117 13.60 4.03 20.18
C GLU A 117 13.90 5.53 20.19
N LEU A 118 13.27 6.29 19.31
CA LEU A 118 13.42 7.75 19.27
C LEU A 118 12.89 8.40 20.55
N HIS A 119 11.79 7.91 21.08
CA HIS A 119 11.21 8.39 22.33
C HIS A 119 12.13 8.11 23.52
N GLN A 120 12.72 6.93 23.59
CA GLN A 120 13.71 6.56 24.62
C GLN A 120 14.97 7.42 24.51
N ALA A 121 15.51 7.63 23.30
CA ALA A 121 16.62 8.52 23.07
C ALA A 121 16.32 9.96 23.53
N GLY A 122 15.11 10.44 23.27
CA GLY A 122 14.64 11.74 23.76
C GLY A 122 14.58 11.82 25.30
N GLY A 123 14.19 10.74 25.97
CA GLY A 123 14.22 10.63 27.43
C GLY A 123 15.62 10.73 27.98
N HIS A 124 16.59 10.04 27.38
CA HIS A 124 18.00 10.11 27.76
C HIS A 124 18.60 11.50 27.50
N MET A 125 18.26 12.15 26.40
CA MET A 125 18.68 13.53 26.09
C MET A 125 18.12 14.53 27.09
N LYS A 126 16.87 14.40 27.53
CA LYS A 126 16.28 15.24 28.58
C LYS A 126 16.99 15.05 29.92
N SER A 127 17.38 13.84 30.26
CA SER A 127 18.13 13.54 31.48
C SER A 127 19.55 14.10 31.44
N ALA A 128 20.24 13.99 30.32
CA ALA A 128 21.56 14.56 30.09
C ALA A 128 21.52 16.09 30.01
N GLY A 129 20.51 16.67 29.42
CA GLY A 129 20.32 18.11 29.28
C GLY A 129 20.04 18.81 30.60
N ARG A 130 19.42 18.15 31.58
CA ARG A 130 19.31 18.66 32.96
C ARG A 130 20.68 18.81 33.63
N ALA A 131 21.67 18.04 33.18
CA ALA A 131 23.06 18.14 33.66
C ALA A 131 23.88 19.20 32.91
N LEU A 132 23.43 19.68 31.75
CA LEU A 132 24.12 20.65 30.90
C LEU A 132 23.19 21.85 30.61
N ALA A 133 22.89 22.63 31.64
CA ALA A 133 22.07 23.83 31.53
C ALA A 133 22.58 24.78 30.41
N GLY A 134 21.88 24.90 29.29
CA GLY A 134 22.10 25.89 28.25
C GLY A 134 21.98 25.47 26.78
N LYS A 135 21.79 24.20 26.44
CA LYS A 135 21.69 23.72 25.03
C LYS A 135 20.41 22.99 24.66
N GLU A 136 19.40 22.97 25.52
CA GLU A 136 18.17 22.17 25.37
C GLU A 136 17.15 22.58 24.30
N PRO A 137 16.92 23.87 23.94
CA PRO A 137 15.75 24.18 23.14
C PRO A 137 15.82 23.68 21.70
N LEU A 138 17.02 23.66 21.10
CA LEU A 138 17.18 23.21 19.71
C LEU A 138 17.03 21.71 19.56
N ALA A 139 17.68 20.92 20.43
CA ALA A 139 17.58 19.46 20.39
C ALA A 139 16.17 18.95 20.65
N ALA A 140 15.40 19.62 21.51
CA ALA A 140 14.00 19.30 21.77
C ALA A 140 13.10 19.59 20.56
N GLN A 141 13.34 20.70 19.86
CA GLN A 141 12.60 21.05 18.64
C GLN A 141 12.91 20.10 17.49
N GLU A 142 14.17 19.72 17.32
CA GLU A 142 14.59 18.73 16.33
C GLU A 142 13.94 17.38 16.58
N LEU A 143 13.91 16.92 17.83
CA LEU A 143 13.28 15.68 18.23
C LEU A 143 11.77 15.69 17.96
N GLU A 144 11.08 16.78 18.28
CA GLU A 144 9.64 16.92 18.01
C GLU A 144 9.35 16.98 16.50
N ALA A 145 10.22 17.60 15.71
CA ALA A 145 10.12 17.60 14.26
C ALA A 145 10.27 16.18 13.68
N ASP A 146 11.25 15.42 14.17
CA ASP A 146 11.46 14.02 13.78
C ASP A 146 10.27 13.14 14.18
N LYS A 147 9.75 13.28 15.38
CA LYS A 147 8.53 12.59 15.84
C LYS A 147 7.33 12.91 14.96
N GLY A 148 7.16 14.17 14.58
CA GLY A 148 6.10 14.62 13.69
C GLY A 148 6.17 13.96 12.30
N ALA A 149 7.37 13.87 11.73
CA ALA A 149 7.62 13.20 10.46
C ALA A 149 7.29 11.70 10.54
N LEU A 150 7.71 11.01 11.61
CA LEU A 150 7.40 9.60 11.84
C LEU A 150 5.90 9.37 12.01
N ALA A 151 5.18 10.24 12.70
CA ALA A 151 3.74 10.15 12.86
C ALA A 151 3.01 10.28 11.52
N ARG A 152 3.45 11.20 10.65
CA ARG A 152 2.89 11.34 9.31
C ARG A 152 3.17 10.13 8.44
N LEU A 153 4.37 9.58 8.49
CA LEU A 153 4.74 8.37 7.76
C LEU A 153 3.90 7.16 8.20
N ARG A 154 3.70 7.00 9.51
CA ARG A 154 2.84 5.94 10.06
C ARG A 154 1.40 6.07 9.55
N GLY A 155 0.86 7.27 9.57
CA GLY A 155 -0.47 7.55 9.03
C GLY A 155 -0.58 7.19 7.55
N LEU A 156 0.46 7.48 6.77
CA LEU A 156 0.51 7.13 5.36
C LEU A 156 0.57 5.60 5.15
N PHE A 157 1.38 4.87 5.89
CA PHE A 157 1.40 3.40 5.82
C PHE A 157 0.03 2.81 6.16
N ALA A 158 -0.62 3.28 7.22
CA ALA A 158 -1.95 2.83 7.60
C ALA A 158 -2.99 3.13 6.51
N SER A 159 -2.97 4.32 5.94
CA SER A 159 -3.86 4.73 4.85
C SER A 159 -3.64 3.89 3.58
N CYS A 160 -2.39 3.66 3.19
CA CYS A 160 -2.06 2.81 2.05
C CYS A 160 -2.49 1.36 2.27
N GLY A 161 -2.27 0.82 3.47
CA GLY A 161 -2.72 -0.52 3.84
C GLY A 161 -4.23 -0.68 3.74
N LYS A 162 -4.98 0.29 4.23
CA LYS A 162 -6.45 0.33 4.11
C LYS A 162 -6.91 0.38 2.65
N THR A 163 -6.25 1.20 1.84
CA THR A 163 -6.56 1.31 0.40
C THR A 163 -6.30 -0.01 -0.32
N PHE A 164 -5.18 -0.67 -0.09
CA PHE A 164 -4.89 -1.98 -0.64
C PHE A 164 -5.89 -3.05 -0.18
N SER A 165 -6.28 -3.03 1.09
CA SER A 165 -7.29 -3.94 1.62
C SER A 165 -8.64 -3.76 0.91
N GLN A 166 -9.06 -2.52 0.67
CA GLN A 166 -10.28 -2.21 -0.07
C GLN A 166 -10.21 -2.67 -1.52
N MET A 167 -9.08 -2.47 -2.19
CA MET A 167 -8.85 -2.94 -3.56
C MET A 167 -8.90 -4.48 -3.64
N GLY A 168 -8.28 -5.17 -2.68
CA GLY A 168 -8.29 -6.63 -2.58
C GLY A 168 -9.71 -7.18 -2.42
N ARG A 169 -10.50 -6.60 -1.52
CA ARG A 169 -11.90 -6.99 -1.32
C ARG A 169 -12.74 -6.74 -2.56
N GLY A 170 -12.50 -5.63 -3.25
CA GLY A 170 -13.19 -5.31 -4.50
C GLY A 170 -12.91 -6.35 -5.58
N ALA A 171 -11.66 -6.73 -5.77
CA ALA A 171 -11.24 -7.78 -6.69
C ALA A 171 -11.82 -9.14 -6.31
N GLY A 172 -11.83 -9.49 -5.04
CA GLY A 172 -12.41 -10.73 -4.53
C GLY A 172 -13.92 -10.84 -4.82
N ARG A 173 -14.66 -9.77 -4.58
CA ARG A 173 -16.10 -9.72 -4.91
C ARG A 173 -16.37 -9.85 -6.40
N LEU A 174 -15.55 -9.25 -7.24
CA LEU A 174 -15.64 -9.40 -8.70
C LEU A 174 -15.31 -10.82 -9.14
N ALA A 175 -14.33 -11.46 -8.49
CA ALA A 175 -13.96 -12.85 -8.76
C ALA A 175 -15.12 -13.81 -8.45
N GLU A 176 -15.80 -13.61 -7.32
CA GLU A 176 -16.99 -14.41 -6.95
C GLU A 176 -18.12 -14.24 -7.96
N LYS A 177 -18.42 -13.00 -8.35
CA LYS A 177 -19.43 -12.71 -9.37
C LYS A 177 -19.10 -13.32 -10.74
N ALA A 178 -17.82 -13.24 -11.15
CA ALA A 178 -17.38 -13.77 -12.43
C ALA A 178 -17.29 -15.31 -12.43
N GLY A 179 -17.03 -15.92 -11.26
CA GLY A 179 -17.00 -17.38 -11.09
C GLY A 179 -18.36 -18.06 -11.18
N GLY A 180 -19.42 -17.27 -11.23
CA GLY A 180 -20.80 -17.73 -11.12
C GLY A 180 -21.17 -18.03 -9.67
N GLU A 181 -22.35 -17.60 -9.24
CA GLU A 181 -22.91 -18.06 -7.98
C GLU A 181 -22.86 -19.60 -7.99
N LYS A 182 -22.19 -20.19 -7.01
CA LYS A 182 -22.40 -21.60 -6.74
C LYS A 182 -23.91 -21.74 -6.55
N SER A 183 -24.56 -22.39 -7.49
CA SER A 183 -25.97 -22.72 -7.39
C SER A 183 -26.22 -23.24 -5.99
N SER A 184 -26.92 -22.48 -5.18
CA SER A 184 -27.57 -23.02 -4.00
C SER A 184 -28.63 -24.01 -4.49
N VAL A 185 -28.34 -25.29 -4.38
CA VAL A 185 -29.31 -26.34 -4.39
C VAL A 185 -29.66 -26.63 -2.96
#